data_66fb31920f9a4550f2be3e4978bd3802
#
_entry.id   66fb31920f9a4550f2be3e4978bd3802
#
_cell.length_a   1.000
_cell.length_b   1.000
_cell.length_c   1.000
_cell.angle_alpha   90.00
_cell.angle_beta   90.00
_cell.angle_gamma   90.00
#
_symmetry.space_group_name_H-M   'P 1'
#
loop_
_entity.id
_entity.type
_entity.pdbx_description
1 polymer ?
#
loop_
_entity_poly.entity_id
_entity_poly.type
_entity_poly.pdbx_seq_one_letter_code
_entity_poly.pdbx_strand_id
1 'polypeptide(L)'
;VRSSAASDVYKRQSEDNCNRYSHLLHRISEQETNDQTKAVRFLLSQGKRHIAITGATGKREDHTLGNISLLIDYMRAGADVRMFTDYGVFIPCRDVRTFSCSPGQQVSIINFTARGLHGKGLVYPLSDFTNWWQGTLNECTEAEFTIEAEGEYLVFISFQQPPQRLSAKARRFSGETPGIERIELDSPGWQDASFGE
;
A
#
# COMPACT_ATOMS: atom_id res chain seq x y z
N VAL A 1 4.19 -15.26 -0.71
CA VAL A 1 2.97 -15.96 -0.25
C VAL A 1 1.77 -15.13 -0.64
N ARG A 2 1.00 -15.61 -1.61
CA ARG A 2 -0.31 -15.02 -1.91
C ARG A 2 -1.30 -15.52 -0.88
N SER A 3 -1.59 -14.72 0.14
CA SER A 3 -2.73 -14.94 1.02
C SER A 3 -3.86 -14.04 0.55
N SER A 4 -4.87 -14.60 -0.07
CA SER A 4 -6.15 -13.93 -0.24
C SER A 4 -6.95 -14.19 1.02
N ALA A 5 -6.80 -13.35 2.04
CA ALA A 5 -7.71 -13.37 3.17
C ALA A 5 -9.06 -12.83 2.69
N ALA A 6 -10.04 -13.67 2.68
CA ALA A 6 -11.33 -13.36 2.10
C ALA A 6 -12.46 -13.74 3.03
N SER A 7 -12.83 -12.88 3.96
CA SER A 7 -14.09 -13.07 4.69
C SER A 7 -15.31 -12.53 3.92
N ASP A 8 -15.13 -11.47 3.16
CA ASP A 8 -16.21 -10.87 2.34
C ASP A 8 -16.17 -11.35 0.86
N VAL A 9 -15.04 -11.85 0.43
CA VAL A 9 -14.87 -12.47 -0.91
C VAL A 9 -15.69 -13.75 -1.00
N TYR A 10 -15.92 -14.48 0.11
CA TYR A 10 -16.76 -15.68 0.11
C TYR A 10 -18.20 -15.41 -0.34
N LYS A 11 -18.77 -14.25 -0.02
CA LYS A 11 -20.11 -13.86 -0.47
C LYS A 11 -20.16 -13.32 -1.91
N ARG A 12 -19.01 -13.01 -2.50
CA ARG A 12 -18.88 -12.39 -3.83
C ARG A 12 -18.13 -13.24 -4.84
N GLN A 13 -17.52 -14.35 -4.43
CA GLN A 13 -16.90 -15.32 -5.32
C GLN A 13 -17.90 -16.37 -5.77
N SER A 14 -17.69 -16.92 -6.97
CA SER A 14 -18.46 -18.08 -7.41
C SER A 14 -18.19 -19.28 -6.50
N GLU A 15 -19.20 -20.14 -6.31
CA GLU A 15 -19.06 -21.40 -5.54
C GLU A 15 -17.88 -22.26 -6.02
N ASP A 16 -17.61 -22.25 -7.34
CA ASP A 16 -16.50 -22.97 -7.94
C ASP A 16 -15.13 -22.50 -7.42
N ASN A 17 -14.94 -21.17 -7.23
CA ASN A 17 -13.70 -20.64 -6.68
C ASN A 17 -13.55 -20.97 -5.18
N CYS A 18 -14.64 -20.94 -4.43
CA CYS A 18 -14.63 -21.32 -3.02
C CYS A 18 -14.27 -22.79 -2.84
N ASN A 19 -14.81 -23.67 -3.68
CA ASN A 19 -14.50 -25.11 -3.65
C ASN A 19 -13.05 -25.38 -4.09
N ARG A 20 -12.59 -24.72 -5.16
CA ARG A 20 -11.23 -24.89 -5.71
C ARG A 20 -10.13 -24.49 -4.72
N TYR A 21 -10.38 -23.47 -3.89
CA TYR A 21 -9.40 -22.94 -2.95
C TYR A 21 -9.77 -23.18 -1.49
N SER A 22 -10.68 -24.11 -1.22
CA SER A 22 -11.18 -24.41 0.13
C SER A 22 -10.07 -24.69 1.15
N HIS A 23 -8.98 -25.34 0.74
CA HIS A 23 -7.80 -25.63 1.55
C HIS A 23 -6.96 -24.41 1.93
N LEU A 24 -7.17 -23.26 1.26
CA LEU A 24 -6.48 -21.99 1.50
C LEU A 24 -7.37 -20.98 2.24
N LEU A 25 -8.64 -21.31 2.47
CA LEU A 25 -9.60 -20.42 3.10
C LEU A 25 -9.47 -20.45 4.62
N HIS A 26 -9.13 -19.31 5.20
CA HIS A 26 -9.18 -19.09 6.64
C HIS A 26 -10.43 -18.29 6.99
N ARG A 27 -11.44 -18.95 7.54
CA ARG A 27 -12.67 -18.29 7.94
C ARG A 27 -12.51 -17.65 9.31
N ILE A 28 -12.69 -16.35 9.39
CA ILE A 28 -12.70 -15.56 10.62
C ILE A 28 -14.14 -15.08 10.85
N SER A 29 -14.75 -15.52 11.95
CA SER A 29 -16.17 -15.24 12.28
C SER A 29 -16.39 -13.86 12.91
N GLU A 30 -15.33 -13.19 13.35
CA GLU A 30 -15.39 -11.85 13.93
C GLU A 30 -15.91 -10.84 12.87
N GLN A 31 -16.81 -9.93 13.29
CA GLN A 31 -17.49 -8.97 12.41
C GLN A 31 -17.17 -7.50 12.73
N GLU A 32 -16.37 -7.21 13.74
CA GLU A 32 -16.08 -5.85 14.18
C GLU A 32 -14.98 -5.18 13.36
N THR A 33 -14.08 -5.95 12.74
CA THR A 33 -13.01 -5.43 11.91
C THR A 33 -13.24 -5.73 10.43
N ASN A 34 -12.66 -4.87 9.58
CA ASN A 34 -12.74 -5.08 8.14
C ASN A 34 -11.80 -6.23 7.68
N ASP A 35 -12.00 -6.70 6.45
CA ASP A 35 -11.26 -7.83 5.90
C ASP A 35 -9.77 -7.57 5.75
N GLN A 36 -9.38 -6.32 5.43
CA GLN A 36 -7.98 -5.92 5.37
C GLN A 36 -7.29 -6.11 6.73
N THR A 37 -7.95 -5.68 7.83
CA THR A 37 -7.41 -5.85 9.19
C THR A 37 -7.29 -7.31 9.57
N LYS A 38 -8.29 -8.13 9.24
CA LYS A 38 -8.24 -9.59 9.48
C LYS A 38 -7.06 -10.24 8.77
N ALA A 39 -6.85 -9.88 7.50
CA ALA A 39 -5.74 -10.37 6.70
C ALA A 39 -4.38 -9.98 7.30
N VAL A 40 -4.21 -8.71 7.66
CA VAL A 40 -2.95 -8.24 8.27
C VAL A 40 -2.68 -8.90 9.62
N ARG A 41 -3.69 -9.00 10.49
CA ARG A 41 -3.56 -9.70 11.78
C ARG A 41 -3.18 -11.17 11.60
N PHE A 42 -3.80 -11.85 10.64
CA PHE A 42 -3.45 -13.23 10.32
C PHE A 42 -1.99 -13.36 9.87
N LEU A 43 -1.53 -12.49 8.95
CA LEU A 43 -0.13 -12.50 8.50
C LEU A 43 0.85 -12.23 9.65
N LEU A 44 0.54 -11.24 10.48
CA LEU A 44 1.36 -10.95 11.67
C LEU A 44 1.43 -12.13 12.64
N SER A 45 0.33 -12.85 12.87
CA SER A 45 0.30 -14.06 13.72
C SER A 45 1.15 -15.19 13.15
N GLN A 46 1.38 -15.20 11.83
CA GLN A 46 2.30 -16.12 11.15
C GLN A 46 3.75 -15.60 11.08
N GLY A 47 4.07 -14.51 11.80
CA GLY A 47 5.39 -13.91 11.82
C GLY A 47 5.75 -13.13 10.54
N LYS A 48 4.79 -12.90 9.63
CA LYS A 48 5.00 -12.14 8.40
C LYS A 48 4.85 -10.65 8.71
N ARG A 49 5.93 -9.89 8.57
CA ARG A 49 5.92 -8.45 8.88
C ARG A 49 5.97 -7.57 7.63
N HIS A 50 6.61 -7.99 6.55
CA HIS A 50 6.62 -7.27 5.27
C HIS A 50 5.35 -7.60 4.49
N ILE A 51 4.43 -6.64 4.41
CA ILE A 51 3.07 -6.85 3.88
C ILE A 51 2.80 -5.87 2.74
N ALA A 52 2.53 -6.39 1.55
CA ALA A 52 2.03 -5.62 0.42
C ALA A 52 0.52 -5.76 0.31
N ILE A 53 -0.21 -4.65 0.34
CA ILE A 53 -1.66 -4.59 0.16
C ILE A 53 -1.95 -4.09 -1.25
N THR A 54 -2.81 -4.80 -1.98
CA THR A 54 -3.29 -4.42 -3.31
C THR A 54 -4.81 -4.55 -3.39
N GLY A 55 -5.44 -3.79 -4.31
CA GLY A 55 -6.89 -3.88 -4.53
C GLY A 55 -7.75 -3.31 -3.39
N ALA A 56 -7.16 -2.52 -2.49
CA ALA A 56 -7.85 -1.92 -1.34
C ALA A 56 -8.48 -0.55 -1.65
N THR A 57 -8.34 -0.06 -2.87
CA THR A 57 -8.83 1.24 -3.35
C THR A 57 -9.62 1.09 -4.65
N GLY A 58 -10.19 2.18 -5.17
CA GLY A 58 -10.82 2.23 -6.49
C GLY A 58 -12.27 1.74 -6.56
N LYS A 59 -12.95 1.62 -5.41
CA LYS A 59 -14.38 1.36 -5.29
C LYS A 59 -15.03 2.46 -4.45
N ARG A 60 -15.76 2.11 -3.40
CA ARG A 60 -16.38 3.10 -2.50
C ARG A 60 -15.30 3.93 -1.78
N GLU A 61 -15.48 5.23 -1.76
CA GLU A 61 -14.53 6.20 -1.22
C GLU A 61 -14.36 6.07 0.29
N ASP A 62 -15.44 5.82 1.02
CA ASP A 62 -15.43 5.61 2.47
C ASP A 62 -14.61 4.38 2.87
N HIS A 63 -14.73 3.27 2.12
CA HIS A 63 -13.90 2.09 2.31
C HIS A 63 -12.43 2.37 1.96
N THR A 64 -12.18 3.15 0.90
CA THR A 64 -10.83 3.55 0.50
C THR A 64 -10.17 4.37 1.61
N LEU A 65 -10.86 5.39 2.16
CA LEU A 65 -10.36 6.20 3.27
C LEU A 65 -10.10 5.35 4.52
N GLY A 66 -11.05 4.47 4.86
CA GLY A 66 -10.88 3.53 5.97
C GLY A 66 -9.65 2.63 5.81
N ASN A 67 -9.47 2.05 4.63
CA ASN A 67 -8.33 1.18 4.35
C ASN A 67 -6.99 1.92 4.43
N ILE A 68 -6.92 3.16 3.93
CA ILE A 68 -5.71 3.99 3.99
C ILE A 68 -5.40 4.36 5.44
N SER A 69 -6.40 4.77 6.22
CA SER A 69 -6.19 5.18 7.62
C SER A 69 -5.63 4.07 8.50
N LEU A 70 -6.03 2.82 8.25
CA LEU A 70 -5.58 1.64 9.00
C LEU A 70 -4.09 1.30 8.82
N LEU A 71 -3.41 1.87 7.82
CA LEU A 71 -1.98 1.61 7.61
C LEU A 71 -1.13 2.03 8.80
N ILE A 72 -1.49 3.13 9.47
CA ILE A 72 -0.82 3.58 10.70
C ILE A 72 -0.97 2.54 11.82
N ASP A 73 -2.17 1.98 11.98
CA ASP A 73 -2.42 0.97 13.01
C ASP A 73 -1.67 -0.34 12.72
N TYR A 74 -1.52 -0.71 11.46
CA TYR A 74 -0.71 -1.87 11.09
C TYR A 74 0.78 -1.65 11.38
N MET A 75 1.30 -0.46 11.10
CA MET A 75 2.66 -0.08 11.47
C MET A 75 2.85 -0.14 13.00
N ARG A 76 1.90 0.38 13.78
CA ARG A 76 1.91 0.30 15.25
C ARG A 76 1.92 -1.15 15.75
N ALA A 77 1.23 -2.04 15.04
CA ALA A 77 1.21 -3.47 15.32
C ALA A 77 2.49 -4.21 14.87
N GLY A 78 3.47 -3.49 14.32
CA GLY A 78 4.77 -4.02 13.91
C GLY A 78 4.81 -4.58 12.49
N ALA A 79 3.88 -4.18 11.62
CA ALA A 79 3.94 -4.49 10.20
C ALA A 79 4.77 -3.43 9.44
N ASP A 80 5.68 -3.87 8.59
CA ASP A 80 6.21 -3.08 7.48
C ASP A 80 5.24 -3.22 6.30
N VAL A 81 4.28 -2.31 6.23
CA VAL A 81 3.16 -2.40 5.30
C VAL A 81 3.26 -1.34 4.22
N ARG A 82 2.94 -1.73 2.99
CA ARG A 82 2.81 -0.82 1.84
C ARG A 82 1.52 -1.12 1.12
N MET A 83 0.75 -0.09 0.79
CA MET A 83 -0.49 -0.24 0.02
C MET A 83 -0.28 0.32 -1.38
N PHE A 84 -0.34 -0.56 -2.36
CA PHE A 84 -0.21 -0.23 -3.78
C PHE A 84 -1.58 0.07 -4.37
N THR A 85 -1.65 1.16 -5.13
CA THR A 85 -2.83 1.60 -5.89
C THR A 85 -2.50 1.65 -7.37
N ASP A 86 -3.47 2.03 -8.20
CA ASP A 86 -3.25 2.25 -9.63
C ASP A 86 -2.31 3.43 -9.93
N TYR A 87 -2.07 4.31 -8.95
CA TYR A 87 -1.35 5.58 -9.16
C TYR A 87 -0.08 5.73 -8.34
N GLY A 88 0.12 4.89 -7.34
CA GLY A 88 1.27 5.01 -6.45
C GLY A 88 1.19 4.09 -5.25
N VAL A 89 2.02 4.35 -4.25
CA VAL A 89 2.14 3.55 -3.04
C VAL A 89 1.97 4.41 -1.79
N PHE A 90 1.14 3.97 -0.84
CA PHE A 90 1.06 4.51 0.51
C PHE A 90 2.01 3.76 1.44
N ILE A 91 2.78 4.52 2.22
CA ILE A 91 3.77 4.01 3.18
C ILE A 91 3.52 4.71 4.51
N PRO A 92 3.12 3.99 5.58
CA PRO A 92 3.04 4.57 6.91
C PRO A 92 4.44 4.76 7.48
N CYS A 93 4.64 5.89 8.14
CA CYS A 93 5.94 6.31 8.64
C CYS A 93 5.84 6.87 10.05
N ARG A 94 6.96 6.78 10.76
CA ARG A 94 7.14 7.42 12.05
C ARG A 94 8.50 8.09 12.08
N ASP A 95 8.54 9.28 12.68
CA ASP A 95 9.76 10.05 12.92
C ASP A 95 10.53 10.37 11.61
N VAL A 96 11.83 10.27 11.60
CA VAL A 96 12.66 10.62 10.45
C VAL A 96 12.69 9.49 9.42
N ARG A 97 12.41 9.81 8.15
CA ARG A 97 12.45 8.85 7.04
C ARG A 97 12.98 9.48 5.76
N THR A 98 13.84 8.72 5.07
CA THR A 98 14.35 9.07 3.74
C THR A 98 13.81 8.11 2.70
N PHE A 99 13.50 8.61 1.51
CA PHE A 99 12.94 7.88 0.39
C PHE A 99 13.71 8.17 -0.88
N SER A 100 14.00 7.13 -1.65
CA SER A 100 14.47 7.29 -3.02
C SER A 100 13.31 7.74 -3.90
N CYS A 101 13.57 8.67 -4.80
CA CYS A 101 12.62 9.21 -5.75
C CYS A 101 13.34 9.67 -7.03
N SER A 102 12.60 10.27 -7.94
CA SER A 102 13.18 10.96 -9.09
C SER A 102 12.75 12.42 -9.08
N PRO A 103 13.59 13.36 -9.53
CA PRO A 103 13.17 14.74 -9.71
C PRO A 103 11.88 14.82 -10.53
N GLY A 104 10.94 15.63 -10.08
CA GLY A 104 9.59 15.74 -10.68
C GLY A 104 8.59 14.68 -10.24
N GLN A 105 8.99 13.70 -9.45
CA GLN A 105 8.06 12.69 -8.93
C GLN A 105 7.15 13.30 -7.87
N GLN A 106 5.84 13.11 -8.03
CA GLN A 106 4.86 13.64 -7.09
C GLN A 106 4.78 12.80 -5.83
N VAL A 107 4.73 13.48 -4.69
CA VAL A 107 4.57 12.88 -3.38
C VAL A 107 3.52 13.63 -2.57
N SER A 108 2.86 12.93 -1.65
CA SER A 108 1.92 13.56 -0.71
C SER A 108 2.22 13.09 0.70
N ILE A 109 2.17 14.01 1.65
CA ILE A 109 2.38 13.74 3.07
C ILE A 109 1.06 13.98 3.82
N ILE A 110 0.54 12.95 4.45
CA ILE A 110 -0.72 13.00 5.21
C ILE A 110 -0.38 12.88 6.68
N ASN A 111 -0.52 13.99 7.40
CA ASN A 111 -0.22 14.04 8.83
C ASN A 111 -1.29 13.34 9.66
N PHE A 112 -0.88 12.50 10.61
CA PHE A 112 -1.73 11.89 11.64
C PHE A 112 -1.44 12.49 13.01
N THR A 113 -0.20 12.35 13.48
CA THR A 113 0.22 12.83 14.80
C THR A 113 1.57 13.52 14.76
N ALA A 114 2.17 13.65 13.58
CA ALA A 114 3.50 14.20 13.44
C ALA A 114 3.55 15.69 13.77
N ARG A 115 4.64 16.11 14.42
CA ARG A 115 4.94 17.49 14.77
C ARG A 115 6.35 17.84 14.33
N GLY A 116 6.59 19.12 14.11
CA GLY A 116 7.87 19.61 13.64
C GLY A 116 8.19 19.10 12.22
N LEU A 117 7.18 18.94 11.36
CA LEU A 117 7.37 18.44 10.02
C LEU A 117 8.26 19.36 9.19
N HIS A 118 9.40 18.85 8.77
CA HIS A 118 10.32 19.45 7.81
C HIS A 118 10.64 18.50 6.68
N GLY A 119 10.87 19.04 5.48
CA GLY A 119 11.20 18.27 4.29
C GLY A 119 12.48 18.78 3.65
N LYS A 120 13.34 17.85 3.22
CA LYS A 120 14.48 18.12 2.33
C LYS A 120 14.25 17.41 1.00
N GLY A 121 14.69 17.98 -0.11
CA GLY A 121 14.50 17.38 -1.44
C GLY A 121 13.07 17.51 -1.99
N LEU A 122 12.27 18.44 -1.46
CA LEU A 122 10.89 18.72 -1.86
C LEU A 122 10.73 20.17 -2.31
N VAL A 123 9.82 20.39 -3.29
CA VAL A 123 9.52 21.73 -3.83
C VAL A 123 8.84 22.61 -2.78
N TYR A 124 7.83 22.06 -2.08
CA TYR A 124 7.06 22.83 -1.12
C TYR A 124 7.50 22.47 0.30
N PRO A 125 7.71 23.49 1.17
CA PRO A 125 8.05 23.26 2.57
C PRO A 125 6.93 22.51 3.29
N LEU A 126 7.30 21.64 4.21
CA LEU A 126 6.36 20.97 5.09
C LEU A 126 6.11 21.82 6.34
N SER A 127 4.95 21.63 6.95
CA SER A 127 4.57 22.18 8.23
C SER A 127 3.69 21.18 9.00
N ASP A 128 3.34 21.48 10.22
CA ASP A 128 2.45 20.65 11.04
C ASP A 128 1.01 20.73 10.50
N PHE A 129 0.78 20.03 9.39
CA PHE A 129 -0.49 20.03 8.69
C PHE A 129 -1.64 19.60 9.60
N THR A 130 -2.71 20.37 9.60
CA THR A 130 -3.93 20.10 10.36
C THR A 130 -5.02 19.45 9.53
N ASN A 131 -4.86 19.46 8.21
CA ASN A 131 -5.77 18.84 7.24
C ASN A 131 -4.99 18.02 6.21
N TRP A 132 -5.55 16.92 5.80
CA TRP A 132 -4.88 15.97 4.88
C TRP A 132 -4.53 16.57 3.51
N TRP A 133 -5.33 17.51 3.01
CA TRP A 133 -5.08 18.12 1.71
C TRP A 133 -3.81 19.01 1.66
N GLN A 134 -3.39 19.56 2.81
CA GLN A 134 -2.29 20.55 2.88
C GLN A 134 -0.94 19.98 2.46
N GLY A 135 -0.71 18.69 2.69
CA GLY A 135 0.53 18.00 2.31
C GLY A 135 0.43 17.24 0.98
N THR A 136 -0.65 17.43 0.22
CA THR A 136 -0.80 16.77 -1.09
C THR A 136 -0.09 17.53 -2.21
N LEU A 137 0.25 16.81 -3.30
CA LEU A 137 0.79 17.37 -4.53
C LEU A 137 2.14 18.09 -4.34
N ASN A 138 2.98 17.62 -3.45
CA ASN A 138 4.38 18.00 -3.39
C ASN A 138 5.18 17.26 -4.48
N GLU A 139 6.39 17.68 -4.72
CA GLU A 139 7.23 17.15 -5.80
C GLU A 139 8.68 17.02 -5.33
N CYS A 140 9.35 15.94 -5.73
CA CYS A 140 10.76 15.72 -5.44
C CYS A 140 11.64 16.62 -6.32
N THR A 141 12.64 17.26 -5.72
CA THR A 141 13.64 18.09 -6.42
C THR A 141 14.92 17.32 -6.73
N GLU A 142 15.16 16.21 -6.01
CA GLU A 142 16.41 15.44 -6.05
C GLU A 142 16.10 13.93 -6.20
N ALA A 143 17.15 13.10 -6.20
CA ALA A 143 17.01 11.64 -6.28
C ALA A 143 16.52 11.00 -4.98
N GLU A 144 16.47 11.79 -3.90
CA GLU A 144 15.90 11.38 -2.62
C GLU A 144 15.23 12.57 -1.92
N PHE A 145 14.31 12.28 -1.03
CA PHE A 145 13.76 13.26 -0.11
C PHE A 145 13.71 12.70 1.31
N THR A 146 13.88 13.58 2.28
CA THR A 146 13.82 13.24 3.70
C THR A 146 12.70 14.01 4.37
N ILE A 147 11.93 13.33 5.21
CA ILE A 147 10.96 13.94 6.12
C ILE A 147 11.51 13.79 7.53
N GLU A 148 11.64 14.92 8.22
CA GLU A 148 12.00 15.00 9.63
C GLU A 148 10.72 15.37 10.40
N ALA A 149 10.36 14.57 11.40
CA ALA A 149 9.18 14.80 12.24
C ALA A 149 9.31 14.00 13.53
N GLU A 150 8.49 14.32 14.53
CA GLU A 150 8.20 13.48 15.69
C GLU A 150 6.76 13.02 15.60
N GLY A 151 6.51 11.71 15.51
CA GLY A 151 5.18 11.14 15.38
C GLY A 151 4.90 10.49 14.02
N GLU A 152 3.64 10.34 13.68
CA GLU A 152 3.19 9.44 12.61
C GLU A 152 2.54 10.18 11.45
N TYR A 153 2.85 9.72 10.24
CA TYR A 153 2.34 10.26 8.98
C TYR A 153 2.30 9.18 7.91
N LEU A 154 1.54 9.41 6.84
CA LEU A 154 1.60 8.61 5.62
C LEU A 154 2.33 9.39 4.53
N VAL A 155 3.13 8.67 3.76
CA VAL A 155 3.69 9.16 2.50
C VAL A 155 3.01 8.42 1.36
N PHE A 156 2.51 9.16 0.38
CA PHE A 156 2.11 8.63 -0.91
C PHE A 156 3.15 9.03 -1.94
N ILE A 157 3.71 8.05 -2.65
CA ILE A 157 4.66 8.27 -3.74
C ILE A 157 3.96 7.82 -5.02
N SER A 158 3.79 8.75 -5.98
CA SER A 158 3.18 8.43 -7.27
C SER A 158 4.13 7.58 -8.12
N PHE A 159 3.56 6.66 -8.92
CA PHE A 159 4.33 6.08 -10.02
C PHE A 159 4.61 7.18 -11.06
N GLN A 160 5.78 7.17 -11.66
CA GLN A 160 6.18 8.18 -12.66
C GLN A 160 5.30 8.17 -13.91
N GLN A 161 4.72 7.01 -14.22
CA GLN A 161 3.63 6.86 -15.19
C GLN A 161 2.53 6.04 -14.51
N PRO A 162 1.26 6.43 -14.68
CA PRO A 162 0.19 5.55 -14.25
C PRO A 162 0.40 4.20 -14.95
N PRO A 163 0.19 3.06 -14.24
CA PRO A 163 0.31 1.76 -14.88
C PRO A 163 -0.55 1.80 -16.14
N GLN A 164 0.07 1.52 -17.29
CA GLN A 164 -0.69 1.46 -18.55
C GLN A 164 -1.82 0.49 -18.28
N ARG A 165 -3.06 0.99 -18.29
CA ARG A 165 -4.21 0.12 -18.25
C ARG A 165 -4.00 -0.83 -19.41
N LEU A 166 -3.67 -2.07 -19.12
CA LEU A 166 -3.73 -3.13 -20.11
C LEU A 166 -5.12 -3.01 -20.70
N SER A 167 -5.20 -2.43 -21.90
CA SER A 167 -6.45 -2.34 -22.61
C SER A 167 -6.91 -3.78 -22.69
N ALA A 168 -8.02 -4.08 -22.01
CA ALA A 168 -8.67 -5.37 -22.11
C ALA A 168 -9.24 -5.48 -23.53
N LYS A 169 -8.36 -5.61 -24.51
CA LYS A 169 -8.72 -6.29 -25.73
C LYS A 169 -9.04 -7.70 -25.26
N ALA A 170 -10.33 -7.96 -25.11
CA ALA A 170 -10.86 -9.28 -24.89
C ALA A 170 -10.23 -10.23 -25.89
N ARG A 171 -9.14 -10.89 -25.52
CA ARG A 171 -8.71 -12.09 -26.21
C ARG A 171 -9.77 -13.12 -25.84
N ARG A 172 -10.62 -13.45 -26.82
CA ARG A 172 -11.43 -14.66 -26.75
C ARG A 172 -10.44 -15.79 -26.43
N PHE A 173 -10.57 -16.35 -25.25
CA PHE A 173 -9.83 -17.54 -24.85
C PHE A 173 -10.29 -18.69 -25.75
N SER A 174 -9.50 -19.03 -26.73
CA SER A 174 -9.47 -20.37 -27.30
C SER A 174 -8.76 -21.25 -26.26
N GLY A 175 -9.46 -22.27 -25.79
CA GLY A 175 -9.18 -23.06 -24.61
C GLY A 175 -7.84 -23.84 -24.56
N GLU A 176 -6.73 -23.14 -24.46
CA GLU A 176 -5.46 -23.71 -24.05
C GLU A 176 -4.95 -22.93 -22.84
N THR A 177 -4.68 -23.64 -21.76
CA THR A 177 -4.18 -23.11 -20.49
C THR A 177 -2.71 -22.72 -20.69
N PRO A 178 -2.35 -21.42 -20.75
CA PRO A 178 -0.95 -21.05 -20.76
C PRO A 178 -0.38 -21.26 -19.35
N GLY A 179 0.81 -21.83 -19.28
CA GLY A 179 1.58 -21.91 -18.06
C GLY A 179 1.73 -20.53 -17.41
N ILE A 180 1.71 -20.51 -16.09
CA ILE A 180 1.88 -19.30 -15.30
C ILE A 180 3.31 -18.83 -15.49
N GLU A 181 3.54 -17.92 -16.43
CA GLU A 181 4.80 -17.19 -16.50
C GLU A 181 4.93 -16.32 -15.23
N ARG A 182 6.05 -16.48 -14.59
CA ARG A 182 6.48 -15.70 -13.43
C ARG A 182 6.64 -14.27 -13.91
N ILE A 183 5.77 -13.36 -13.48
CA ILE A 183 5.98 -11.93 -13.67
C ILE A 183 7.13 -11.55 -12.73
N GLU A 184 8.32 -11.45 -13.29
CA GLU A 184 9.43 -10.77 -12.63
C GLU A 184 9.08 -9.27 -12.63
N LEU A 185 8.80 -8.74 -11.45
CA LEU A 185 8.66 -7.31 -11.23
C LEU A 185 10.09 -6.75 -11.14
N ASP A 186 10.66 -6.41 -12.28
CA ASP A 186 11.80 -5.51 -12.34
C ASP A 186 11.34 -4.11 -11.87
N SER A 187 11.33 -3.91 -10.56
CA SER A 187 11.22 -2.60 -9.95
C SER A 187 12.61 -2.17 -9.51
N PRO A 188 13.21 -1.15 -10.14
CA PRO A 188 14.41 -0.55 -9.59
C PRO A 188 14.01 0.14 -8.27
N GLY A 189 14.44 -0.38 -7.15
CA GLY A 189 14.22 0.25 -5.85
C GLY A 189 13.98 -0.67 -4.66
N TRP A 190 14.01 -1.98 -4.84
CA TRP A 190 13.85 -2.92 -3.71
C TRP A 190 15.18 -3.34 -3.06
N GLN A 191 16.34 -2.94 -3.62
CA GLN A 191 17.62 -3.51 -3.20
C GLN A 191 18.39 -2.74 -2.14
N ASP A 192 18.10 -1.46 -1.84
CA ASP A 192 18.93 -0.70 -0.93
C ASP A 192 18.15 0.18 0.08
N ALA A 193 17.32 -0.44 0.89
CA ALA A 193 17.06 0.09 2.22
C ALA A 193 17.81 -0.78 3.21
N SER A 194 19.10 -0.54 3.35
CA SER A 194 19.90 -1.06 4.46
C SER A 194 19.30 -0.52 5.74
N PHE A 195 18.63 -1.38 6.48
CA PHE A 195 18.22 -1.11 7.84
C PHE A 195 19.48 -1.16 8.70
N GLY A 196 19.93 0.01 9.18
CA GLY A 196 20.87 0.08 10.30
C GLY A 196 20.23 -0.57 11.53
N GLU A 197 21.02 -1.35 12.22
CA GLU A 197 20.73 -2.01 13.49
C GLU A 197 20.36 -1.03 14.61
#